data_027fe933a33e3445d8a7bd96ccbfe549
#
_entry.id   027fe933a33e3445d8a7bd96ccbfe549
#
_cell.length_a   1.000
_cell.length_b   1.000
_cell.length_c   1.000
_cell.angle_alpha   90.00
_cell.angle_beta   90.00
_cell.angle_gamma   90.00
#
_symmetry.space_group_name_H-M   'P 1'
#
loop_
_entity.id
_entity.type
_entity.pdbx_description
1 polymer ?
#
loop_
_entity_poly.entity_id
_entity_poly.type
_entity_poly.pdbx_seq_one_letter_code
_entity_poly.pdbx_strand_id
1 'polypeptide(L)'
;TSRGTLREALRILEQKGLIEIKLGVNGGAVVKEATSEQMSETLALLIRSQSVSLTHLAEFREGVEGIVASLAAERVTAVDIKELIKLKKEAQKYYEKGPSQWNNFVKVDEKIHMALARISRNPIYRFILETIHDNIQRYYDKFLSAGDNELEENYQDLQQIIDAVCSKQVIEAGSLAREHVRKFSRYMDRKSKQNGALKI
;
A
#
# COMPACT_ATOMS: atom_id res chain seq x y z
N THR A 1 32.31 -4.34 -30.30
CA THR A 1 32.12 -4.70 -28.86
C THR A 1 32.25 -6.21 -28.74
N SER A 2 33.05 -6.70 -27.76
CA SER A 2 33.20 -8.14 -27.56
C SER A 2 31.91 -8.77 -27.00
N ARG A 3 31.71 -10.09 -27.27
CA ARG A 3 30.56 -10.83 -26.69
C ARG A 3 30.61 -10.82 -25.14
N GLY A 4 31.81 -10.76 -24.55
CA GLY A 4 32.00 -10.66 -23.10
C GLY A 4 31.52 -9.33 -22.56
N THR A 5 31.88 -8.21 -23.20
CA THR A 5 31.45 -6.87 -22.81
C THR A 5 29.93 -6.71 -22.89
N LEU A 6 29.32 -7.24 -23.97
CA LEU A 6 27.86 -7.21 -24.11
C LEU A 6 27.16 -8.01 -22.99
N ARG A 7 27.67 -9.19 -22.66
CA ARG A 7 27.11 -10.04 -21.62
C ARG A 7 27.19 -9.38 -20.25
N GLU A 8 28.31 -8.72 -19.95
CA GLU A 8 28.48 -7.99 -18.69
C GLU A 8 27.55 -6.78 -18.60
N ALA A 9 27.40 -6.03 -19.69
CA ALA A 9 26.45 -4.90 -19.75
C ALA A 9 24.99 -5.39 -19.50
N LEU A 10 24.60 -6.49 -20.13
CA LEU A 10 23.25 -7.07 -19.91
C LEU A 10 23.07 -7.53 -18.47
N ARG A 11 24.07 -8.14 -17.83
CA ARG A 11 24.01 -8.51 -16.40
C ARG A 11 23.80 -7.30 -15.50
N ILE A 12 24.52 -6.20 -15.76
CA ILE A 12 24.34 -4.96 -14.99
C ILE A 12 22.93 -4.41 -15.16
N LEU A 13 22.38 -4.43 -16.37
CA LEU A 13 21.01 -3.99 -16.63
C LEU A 13 19.99 -4.89 -15.96
N GLU A 14 20.22 -6.20 -15.95
CA GLU A 14 19.35 -7.17 -15.26
C GLU A 14 19.39 -6.99 -13.73
N GLN A 15 20.59 -6.82 -13.15
CA GLN A 15 20.75 -6.50 -11.72
C GLN A 15 20.05 -5.18 -11.32
N LYS A 16 20.01 -4.21 -12.22
CA LYS A 16 19.25 -2.97 -12.02
C LYS A 16 17.75 -3.13 -12.27
N GLY A 17 17.27 -4.33 -12.67
CA GLY A 17 15.87 -4.60 -12.97
C GLY A 17 15.34 -3.92 -14.23
N LEU A 18 16.21 -3.41 -15.08
CA LEU A 18 15.83 -2.72 -16.31
C LEU A 18 15.48 -3.69 -17.44
N ILE A 19 16.03 -4.91 -17.38
CA ILE A 19 15.76 -5.99 -18.33
C ILE A 19 15.56 -7.32 -17.60
N GLU A 20 14.96 -8.28 -18.28
CA GLU A 20 14.90 -9.69 -17.93
C GLU A 20 15.56 -10.50 -19.04
N ILE A 21 16.42 -11.49 -18.68
CA ILE A 21 17.01 -12.40 -19.66
C ILE A 21 16.16 -13.66 -19.76
N LYS A 22 15.44 -13.82 -20.86
CA LYS A 22 14.69 -15.04 -21.17
C LYS A 22 15.58 -16.06 -21.87
N LEU A 23 15.59 -17.29 -21.36
CA LEU A 23 16.36 -18.39 -21.94
C LEU A 23 15.55 -19.10 -23.04
N GLY A 24 16.27 -19.74 -23.98
CA GLY A 24 15.68 -20.59 -25.03
C GLY A 24 15.81 -20.02 -26.44
N VAL A 25 15.21 -20.73 -27.42
CA VAL A 25 15.35 -20.43 -28.86
C VAL A 25 14.79 -19.05 -29.22
N ASN A 26 13.75 -18.61 -28.52
CA ASN A 26 13.15 -17.27 -28.65
C ASN A 26 13.53 -16.37 -27.45
N GLY A 27 14.63 -16.67 -26.78
CA GLY A 27 15.14 -15.92 -25.63
C GLY A 27 15.82 -14.63 -26.04
N GLY A 28 16.23 -13.86 -25.03
CA GLY A 28 16.94 -12.59 -25.21
C GLY A 28 16.69 -11.63 -24.06
N ALA A 29 17.25 -10.45 -24.15
CA ALA A 29 17.03 -9.38 -23.19
C ALA A 29 15.71 -8.66 -23.53
N VAL A 30 14.78 -8.65 -22.57
CA VAL A 30 13.49 -7.97 -22.68
C VAL A 30 13.48 -6.79 -21.69
N VAL A 31 13.14 -5.60 -22.15
CA VAL A 31 13.01 -4.42 -21.31
C VAL A 31 11.84 -4.61 -20.34
N LYS A 32 12.09 -4.42 -19.05
CA LYS A 32 11.04 -4.44 -18.01
C LYS A 32 10.46 -3.05 -17.79
N GLU A 33 9.20 -3.01 -17.47
CA GLU A 33 8.62 -1.81 -16.87
C GLU A 33 9.19 -1.61 -15.45
N ALA A 34 9.38 -0.35 -15.06
CA ALA A 34 9.81 -0.04 -13.69
C ALA A 34 8.71 -0.46 -12.70
N THR A 35 9.08 -1.28 -11.73
CA THR A 35 8.18 -1.76 -10.68
C THR A 35 8.63 -1.24 -9.31
N SER A 36 7.73 -1.23 -8.35
CA SER A 36 8.03 -0.90 -6.95
C SER A 36 8.85 -1.97 -6.21
N GLU A 37 9.05 -3.15 -6.83
CA GLU A 37 9.62 -4.34 -6.20
C GLU A 37 11.02 -4.10 -5.60
N GLN A 38 11.95 -3.53 -6.38
CA GLN A 38 13.31 -3.26 -5.89
C GLN A 38 13.34 -2.23 -4.77
N MET A 39 12.48 -1.23 -4.84
CA MET A 39 12.34 -0.23 -3.80
C MET A 39 11.71 -0.84 -2.54
N SER A 40 10.74 -1.73 -2.71
CA SER A 40 10.11 -2.50 -1.63
C SER A 40 11.12 -3.40 -0.93
N GLU A 41 12.00 -4.09 -1.66
CA GLU A 41 13.09 -4.91 -1.10
C GLU A 41 14.11 -4.06 -0.33
N THR A 42 14.49 -2.90 -0.87
CA THR A 42 15.41 -1.97 -0.21
C THR A 42 14.80 -1.44 1.09
N LEU A 43 13.53 -1.03 1.07
CA LEU A 43 12.82 -0.57 2.25
C LEU A 43 12.69 -1.70 3.30
N ALA A 44 12.40 -2.93 2.86
CA ALA A 44 12.38 -4.10 3.75
C ALA A 44 13.73 -4.33 4.45
N LEU A 45 14.83 -4.10 3.74
CA LEU A 45 16.18 -4.18 4.32
C LEU A 45 16.41 -3.09 5.36
N LEU A 46 16.02 -1.84 5.08
CA LEU A 46 16.13 -0.73 6.02
C LEU A 46 15.29 -0.97 7.29
N ILE A 47 14.11 -1.55 7.15
CA ILE A 47 13.27 -1.94 8.30
C ILE A 47 13.96 -3.04 9.11
N ARG A 48 14.46 -4.09 8.46
CA ARG A 48 15.17 -5.20 9.16
C ARG A 48 16.45 -4.74 9.85
N SER A 49 17.17 -3.78 9.29
CA SER A 49 18.38 -3.20 9.90
C SER A 49 18.08 -2.16 10.98
N GLN A 50 16.81 -1.95 11.30
CA GLN A 50 16.34 -0.95 12.28
C GLN A 50 16.64 0.52 11.90
N SER A 51 17.02 0.77 10.65
CA SER A 51 17.24 2.14 10.14
C SER A 51 15.92 2.88 9.89
N VAL A 52 14.83 2.14 9.65
CA VAL A 52 13.46 2.66 9.51
C VAL A 52 12.53 1.86 10.42
N SER A 53 11.80 2.56 11.28
CA SER A 53 10.80 1.95 12.15
C SER A 53 9.40 1.98 11.52
N LEU A 54 8.50 1.16 12.05
CA LEU A 54 7.07 1.21 11.67
C LEU A 54 6.43 2.56 12.01
N THR A 55 6.90 3.21 13.07
CA THR A 55 6.46 4.56 13.44
C THR A 55 6.85 5.57 12.35
N HIS A 56 8.07 5.49 11.80
CA HIS A 56 8.49 6.34 10.67
C HIS A 56 7.62 6.11 9.43
N LEU A 57 7.25 4.84 9.14
CA LEU A 57 6.35 4.53 8.02
C LEU A 57 4.94 5.08 8.26
N ALA A 58 4.43 4.97 9.48
CA ALA A 58 3.11 5.47 9.83
C ALA A 58 3.04 7.00 9.73
N GLU A 59 4.05 7.71 10.24
CA GLU A 59 4.18 9.16 10.13
C GLU A 59 4.21 9.62 8.66
N PHE A 60 5.00 8.94 7.83
CA PHE A 60 5.04 9.21 6.40
C PHE A 60 3.68 8.96 5.74
N ARG A 61 3.03 7.81 6.02
CA ARG A 61 1.72 7.47 5.47
C ARG A 61 0.67 8.51 5.83
N GLU A 62 0.61 8.93 7.07
CA GLU A 62 -0.36 9.94 7.53
C GLU A 62 -0.31 11.19 6.65
N GLY A 63 0.88 11.69 6.33
CA GLY A 63 1.07 12.84 5.44
C GLY A 63 0.65 12.56 4.00
N VAL A 64 1.21 11.50 3.42
CA VAL A 64 1.07 11.19 1.99
C VAL A 64 -0.34 10.72 1.65
N GLU A 65 -0.94 9.85 2.45
CA GLU A 65 -2.28 9.31 2.16
C GLU A 65 -3.37 10.36 2.31
N GLY A 66 -3.20 11.32 3.22
CA GLY A 66 -4.09 12.48 3.28
C GLY A 66 -4.04 13.34 2.01
N ILE A 67 -2.85 13.57 1.45
CA ILE A 67 -2.68 14.30 0.18
C ILE A 67 -3.29 13.49 -0.98
N VAL A 68 -3.04 12.19 -1.02
CA VAL A 68 -3.56 11.28 -2.06
C VAL A 68 -5.08 11.24 -2.06
N ALA A 69 -5.72 11.16 -0.89
CA ALA A 69 -7.19 11.18 -0.79
C ALA A 69 -7.79 12.52 -1.25
N SER A 70 -7.14 13.63 -0.90
CA SER A 70 -7.53 14.96 -1.39
C SER A 70 -7.46 15.04 -2.91
N LEU A 71 -6.35 14.62 -3.51
CA LEU A 71 -6.18 14.60 -4.97
C LEU A 71 -7.14 13.62 -5.64
N ALA A 72 -7.44 12.48 -5.01
CA ALA A 72 -8.42 11.54 -5.50
C ALA A 72 -9.82 12.17 -5.54
N ALA A 73 -10.24 12.86 -4.48
CA ALA A 73 -11.51 13.57 -4.43
C ALA A 73 -11.61 14.68 -5.50
N GLU A 74 -10.52 15.38 -5.77
CA GLU A 74 -10.46 16.40 -6.82
C GLU A 74 -10.63 15.78 -8.22
N ARG A 75 -10.03 14.61 -8.47
CA ARG A 75 -9.82 14.02 -9.81
C ARG A 75 -10.70 12.82 -10.13
N VAL A 76 -11.54 12.40 -9.19
CA VAL A 76 -12.41 11.23 -9.33
C VAL A 76 -13.36 11.37 -10.53
N THR A 77 -13.44 10.31 -11.33
CA THR A 77 -14.35 10.19 -12.48
C THR A 77 -15.51 9.24 -12.18
N ALA A 78 -16.52 9.22 -13.03
CA ALA A 78 -17.65 8.29 -12.90
C ALA A 78 -17.22 6.81 -12.95
N VAL A 79 -16.13 6.48 -13.65
CA VAL A 79 -15.57 5.13 -13.69
C VAL A 79 -14.91 4.78 -12.36
N ASP A 80 -14.12 5.72 -11.82
CA ASP A 80 -13.46 5.54 -10.53
C ASP A 80 -14.48 5.37 -9.40
N ILE A 81 -15.57 6.14 -9.41
CA ILE A 81 -16.67 6.02 -8.43
C ILE A 81 -17.29 4.61 -8.45
N LYS A 82 -17.53 4.04 -9.64
CA LYS A 82 -18.05 2.65 -9.74
C LYS A 82 -17.10 1.64 -9.10
N GLU A 83 -15.80 1.80 -9.30
CA GLU A 83 -14.79 0.94 -8.68
C GLU A 83 -14.77 1.11 -7.15
N LEU A 84 -14.75 2.35 -6.65
CA LEU A 84 -14.78 2.63 -5.21
C LEU A 84 -16.03 2.06 -4.54
N ILE A 85 -17.20 2.18 -5.16
CA ILE A 85 -18.45 1.57 -4.66
C ILE A 85 -18.35 0.04 -4.61
N LYS A 86 -17.69 -0.58 -5.59
CA LYS A 86 -17.44 -2.05 -5.57
C LYS A 86 -16.56 -2.44 -4.38
N LEU A 87 -15.47 -1.71 -4.15
CA LEU A 87 -14.57 -1.93 -3.02
C LEU A 87 -15.28 -1.68 -1.68
N LYS A 88 -16.10 -0.64 -1.60
CA LYS A 88 -16.96 -0.35 -0.45
C LYS A 88 -17.84 -1.55 -0.05
N LYS A 89 -18.51 -2.17 -1.03
CA LYS A 89 -19.34 -3.36 -0.84
C LYS A 89 -18.49 -4.59 -0.49
N GLU A 90 -17.29 -4.72 -1.05
CA GLU A 90 -16.38 -5.82 -0.71
C GLU A 90 -15.91 -5.72 0.75
N ALA A 91 -15.58 -4.52 1.23
CA ALA A 91 -15.25 -4.26 2.63
C ALA A 91 -16.43 -4.60 3.56
N GLN A 92 -17.64 -4.16 3.22
CA GLN A 92 -18.86 -4.48 3.97
C GLN A 92 -19.08 -5.99 4.11
N LYS A 93 -18.89 -6.74 3.04
CA LYS A 93 -19.04 -8.22 3.04
C LYS A 93 -18.12 -8.90 4.05
N TYR A 94 -16.89 -8.41 4.23
CA TYR A 94 -15.96 -9.00 5.19
C TYR A 94 -16.20 -8.49 6.60
N TYR A 95 -16.59 -7.23 6.75
CA TYR A 95 -17.03 -6.66 8.02
C TYR A 95 -18.21 -7.44 8.63
N GLU A 96 -19.28 -7.69 7.85
CA GLU A 96 -20.47 -8.43 8.31
C GLU A 96 -20.19 -9.86 8.76
N LYS A 97 -19.07 -10.45 8.32
CA LYS A 97 -18.62 -11.79 8.74
C LYS A 97 -17.79 -11.79 10.03
N GLY A 98 -17.51 -10.62 10.57
CA GLY A 98 -16.82 -10.41 11.82
C GLY A 98 -15.30 -10.61 11.78
N PRO A 99 -14.63 -10.56 12.96
CA PRO A 99 -13.18 -10.50 13.10
C PRO A 99 -12.42 -11.69 12.50
N SER A 100 -13.06 -12.83 12.31
CA SER A 100 -12.47 -13.99 11.63
C SER A 100 -12.05 -13.69 10.18
N GLN A 101 -12.61 -12.63 9.58
CA GLN A 101 -12.29 -12.18 8.22
C GLN A 101 -11.31 -11.00 8.17
N TRP A 102 -10.69 -10.66 9.29
CA TRP A 102 -9.77 -9.53 9.37
C TRP A 102 -8.73 -9.50 8.25
N ASN A 103 -8.06 -10.62 7.98
CA ASN A 103 -7.03 -10.67 6.93
C ASN A 103 -7.60 -10.40 5.52
N ASN A 104 -8.85 -10.80 5.26
CA ASN A 104 -9.51 -10.50 3.99
C ASN A 104 -9.96 -9.04 3.94
N PHE A 105 -10.41 -8.51 5.08
CA PHE A 105 -10.79 -7.11 5.20
C PHE A 105 -9.60 -6.17 4.95
N VAL A 106 -8.44 -6.42 5.57
CA VAL A 106 -7.21 -5.63 5.39
C VAL A 106 -6.73 -5.65 3.93
N LYS A 107 -6.90 -6.75 3.21
CA LYS A 107 -6.61 -6.78 1.76
C LYS A 107 -7.53 -5.88 0.94
N VAL A 108 -8.77 -5.68 1.38
CA VAL A 108 -9.68 -4.73 0.73
C VAL A 108 -9.33 -3.29 1.12
N ASP A 109 -8.95 -3.04 2.35
CA ASP A 109 -8.41 -1.78 2.83
C ASP A 109 -7.22 -1.33 1.96
N GLU A 110 -6.23 -2.19 1.77
CA GLU A 110 -5.10 -1.95 0.88
C GLU A 110 -5.54 -1.63 -0.56
N LYS A 111 -6.49 -2.40 -1.13
CA LYS A 111 -7.04 -2.11 -2.47
C LYS A 111 -7.67 -0.72 -2.56
N ILE A 112 -8.33 -0.26 -1.48
CA ILE A 112 -8.92 1.08 -1.42
C ILE A 112 -7.82 2.13 -1.46
N HIS A 113 -6.78 2.01 -0.64
CA HIS A 113 -5.62 2.91 -0.65
C HIS A 113 -4.95 2.96 -2.03
N MET A 114 -4.75 1.80 -2.68
CA MET A 114 -4.17 1.73 -4.03
C MET A 114 -5.11 2.33 -5.09
N ALA A 115 -6.43 2.18 -4.96
CA ALA A 115 -7.38 2.83 -5.84
C ALA A 115 -7.30 4.37 -5.71
N LEU A 116 -7.24 4.90 -4.48
CA LEU A 116 -7.06 6.34 -4.25
C LEU A 116 -5.74 6.86 -4.84
N ALA A 117 -4.64 6.11 -4.63
CA ALA A 117 -3.33 6.45 -5.21
C ALA A 117 -3.38 6.51 -6.75
N ARG A 118 -4.07 5.56 -7.40
CA ARG A 118 -4.30 5.56 -8.84
C ARG A 118 -5.17 6.73 -9.30
N ILE A 119 -6.26 7.01 -8.56
CA ILE A 119 -7.19 8.11 -8.86
C ILE A 119 -6.52 9.48 -8.68
N SER A 120 -5.50 9.59 -7.82
CA SER A 120 -4.68 10.80 -7.68
C SER A 120 -4.00 11.23 -8.98
N ARG A 121 -3.93 10.33 -10.00
CA ARG A 121 -3.27 10.54 -11.30
C ARG A 121 -1.81 10.98 -11.18
N ASN A 122 -1.16 10.69 -10.07
CA ASN A 122 0.27 10.91 -9.88
C ASN A 122 0.98 9.57 -9.67
N PRO A 123 1.77 9.11 -10.65
CA PRO A 123 2.44 7.81 -10.59
C PRO A 123 3.46 7.71 -9.43
N ILE A 124 4.02 8.83 -8.97
CA ILE A 124 4.96 8.83 -7.84
C ILE A 124 4.25 8.41 -6.55
N TYR A 125 3.06 8.97 -6.27
CA TYR A 125 2.29 8.56 -5.09
C TYR A 125 1.92 7.07 -5.14
N ARG A 126 1.46 6.59 -6.30
CA ARG A 126 1.14 5.18 -6.48
C ARG A 126 2.36 4.30 -6.19
N PHE A 127 3.50 4.60 -6.81
CA PHE A 127 4.72 3.82 -6.68
C PHE A 127 5.24 3.77 -5.24
N ILE A 128 5.24 4.92 -4.55
CA ILE A 128 5.68 5.00 -3.16
C ILE A 128 4.72 4.27 -2.22
N LEU A 129 3.41 4.44 -2.40
CA LEU A 129 2.43 3.75 -1.56
C LEU A 129 2.44 2.24 -1.78
N GLU A 130 2.57 1.74 -3.02
CA GLU A 130 2.79 0.32 -3.30
C GLU A 130 3.99 -0.21 -2.51
N THR A 131 5.14 0.48 -2.57
CA THR A 131 6.35 0.12 -1.83
C THR A 131 6.11 0.01 -0.32
N ILE A 132 5.37 0.95 0.25
CA ILE A 132 5.11 1.00 1.69
C ILE A 132 4.11 -0.06 2.10
N HIS A 133 3.00 -0.20 1.37
CA HIS A 133 1.96 -1.18 1.68
C HIS A 133 2.48 -2.62 1.59
N ASP A 134 3.30 -2.97 0.60
CA ASP A 134 3.98 -4.26 0.50
C ASP A 134 4.78 -4.60 1.77
N ASN A 135 5.46 -3.60 2.35
CA ASN A 135 6.26 -3.81 3.55
C ASN A 135 5.41 -3.89 4.82
N ILE A 136 4.36 -3.09 4.90
CA ILE A 136 3.43 -3.11 6.02
C ILE A 136 2.63 -4.41 6.03
N GLN A 137 2.17 -4.90 4.86
CA GLN A 137 1.41 -6.15 4.75
C GLN A 137 2.20 -7.34 5.30
N ARG A 138 3.49 -7.45 4.98
CA ARG A 138 4.37 -8.50 5.54
C ARG A 138 4.45 -8.48 7.07
N TYR A 139 4.24 -7.29 7.67
CA TYR A 139 4.16 -7.14 9.11
C TYR A 139 2.78 -7.52 9.65
N TYR A 140 1.70 -7.16 8.97
CA TYR A 140 0.32 -7.50 9.36
C TYR A 140 0.10 -8.99 9.44
N ASP A 141 0.52 -9.74 8.44
CA ASP A 141 0.38 -11.19 8.37
C ASP A 141 1.00 -11.89 9.60
N LYS A 142 1.98 -11.24 10.22
CA LYS A 142 2.73 -11.81 11.35
C LYS A 142 2.19 -11.44 12.74
N PHE A 143 1.58 -10.25 12.87
CA PHE A 143 1.36 -9.66 14.19
C PHE A 143 -0.08 -9.17 14.47
N LEU A 144 -0.96 -9.14 13.48
CA LEU A 144 -2.30 -8.58 13.67
C LEU A 144 -3.41 -9.61 13.73
N SER A 145 -4.07 -9.64 14.89
CA SER A 145 -5.45 -10.11 15.04
C SER A 145 -6.28 -8.94 15.54
N ALA A 146 -7.33 -8.54 14.81
CA ALA A 146 -8.24 -7.51 15.28
C ALA A 146 -9.29 -8.08 16.24
N GLY A 147 -9.72 -7.23 17.18
CA GLY A 147 -10.97 -7.39 17.87
C GLY A 147 -12.16 -6.78 17.08
N ASP A 148 -13.37 -6.90 17.63
CA ASP A 148 -14.57 -6.34 17.01
C ASP A 148 -14.47 -4.81 16.86
N ASN A 149 -13.94 -4.13 17.87
CA ASN A 149 -13.83 -2.66 17.88
C ASN A 149 -12.90 -2.12 16.78
N GLU A 150 -11.76 -2.77 16.58
CA GLU A 150 -10.81 -2.34 15.55
C GLU A 150 -11.33 -2.57 14.14
N LEU A 151 -12.06 -3.67 13.92
CA LEU A 151 -12.71 -3.95 12.66
C LEU A 151 -13.82 -2.94 12.37
N GLU A 152 -14.66 -2.63 13.35
CA GLU A 152 -15.73 -1.63 13.25
C GLU A 152 -15.16 -0.25 12.91
N GLU A 153 -14.17 0.23 13.69
CA GLU A 153 -13.57 1.53 13.51
C GLU A 153 -12.93 1.67 12.11
N ASN A 154 -12.17 0.66 11.70
CA ASN A 154 -11.53 0.67 10.39
C ASN A 154 -12.55 0.64 9.25
N TYR A 155 -13.61 -0.17 9.37
CA TYR A 155 -14.70 -0.21 8.39
C TYR A 155 -15.39 1.13 8.25
N GLN A 156 -15.75 1.79 9.36
CA GLN A 156 -16.42 3.10 9.34
C GLN A 156 -15.54 4.18 8.69
N ASP A 157 -14.25 4.19 9.02
CA ASP A 157 -13.31 5.13 8.42
C ASP A 157 -13.24 4.96 6.89
N LEU A 158 -13.12 3.72 6.39
CA LEU A 158 -13.08 3.46 4.95
C LEU A 158 -14.37 3.87 4.23
N GLN A 159 -15.54 3.64 4.86
CA GLN A 159 -16.81 4.08 4.31
C GLN A 159 -16.84 5.60 4.13
N GLN A 160 -16.42 6.35 5.17
CA GLN A 160 -16.41 7.81 5.16
C GLN A 160 -15.42 8.37 4.14
N ILE A 161 -14.21 7.79 4.04
CA ILE A 161 -13.21 8.19 3.04
C ILE A 161 -13.76 8.04 1.62
N ILE A 162 -14.36 6.88 1.31
CA ILE A 162 -14.93 6.62 -0.02
C ILE A 162 -16.07 7.60 -0.31
N ASP A 163 -16.96 7.85 0.65
CA ASP A 163 -18.08 8.77 0.48
C ASP A 163 -17.60 10.21 0.23
N ALA A 164 -16.59 10.68 0.98
CA ALA A 164 -15.99 11.98 0.79
C ALA A 164 -15.33 12.13 -0.59
N VAL A 165 -14.59 11.09 -1.04
CA VAL A 165 -13.97 11.08 -2.37
C VAL A 165 -15.02 11.07 -3.47
N CYS A 166 -16.03 10.21 -3.38
CA CYS A 166 -17.12 10.13 -4.37
C CYS A 166 -17.93 11.44 -4.46
N SER A 167 -18.05 12.14 -3.34
CA SER A 167 -18.72 13.45 -3.25
C SER A 167 -17.82 14.64 -3.55
N LYS A 168 -16.57 14.42 -3.93
CA LYS A 168 -15.56 15.45 -4.21
C LYS A 168 -15.29 16.42 -3.05
N GLN A 169 -15.39 15.92 -1.83
CA GLN A 169 -15.13 16.68 -0.61
C GLN A 169 -13.61 16.65 -0.31
N VAL A 170 -12.83 17.46 -1.03
CA VAL A 170 -11.35 17.41 -1.10
C VAL A 170 -10.70 17.50 0.28
N ILE A 171 -11.11 18.47 1.09
CA ILE A 171 -10.54 18.71 2.43
C ILE A 171 -10.92 17.56 3.38
N GLU A 172 -12.17 17.17 3.35
CA GLU A 172 -12.73 16.10 4.19
C GLU A 172 -12.05 14.76 3.90
N ALA A 173 -11.95 14.37 2.63
CA ALA A 173 -11.28 13.14 2.20
C ALA A 173 -9.83 13.08 2.73
N GLY A 174 -9.09 14.17 2.62
CA GLY A 174 -7.71 14.22 3.12
C GLY A 174 -7.63 14.15 4.65
N SER A 175 -8.56 14.76 5.36
CA SER A 175 -8.62 14.71 6.83
C SER A 175 -8.96 13.31 7.34
N LEU A 176 -9.99 12.69 6.76
CA LEU A 176 -10.40 11.33 7.10
C LEU A 176 -9.31 10.29 6.84
N ALA A 177 -8.62 10.38 5.70
CA ALA A 177 -7.53 9.45 5.38
C ALA A 177 -6.35 9.60 6.35
N ARG A 178 -5.97 10.82 6.73
CA ARG A 178 -4.95 11.05 7.78
C ARG A 178 -5.34 10.43 9.11
N GLU A 179 -6.57 10.67 9.57
CA GLU A 179 -7.03 10.13 10.84
C GLU A 179 -7.12 8.61 10.84
N HIS A 180 -7.59 8.00 9.76
CA HIS A 180 -7.61 6.57 9.55
C HIS A 180 -6.21 5.94 9.72
N VAL A 181 -5.20 6.47 9.04
CA VAL A 181 -3.81 5.98 9.17
C VAL A 181 -3.28 6.18 10.59
N ARG A 182 -3.60 7.32 11.22
CA ARG A 182 -3.20 7.61 12.61
C ARG A 182 -3.81 6.62 13.62
N LYS A 183 -5.09 6.32 13.49
CA LYS A 183 -5.79 5.33 14.33
C LYS A 183 -5.18 3.96 14.17
N PHE A 184 -4.94 3.56 12.94
CA PHE A 184 -4.33 2.29 12.62
C PHE A 184 -2.90 2.18 13.19
N SER A 185 -2.08 3.22 13.09
CA SER A 185 -0.75 3.28 13.69
C SER A 185 -0.80 3.09 15.22
N ARG A 186 -1.72 3.77 15.90
CA ARG A 186 -1.91 3.60 17.36
C ARG A 186 -2.32 2.17 17.74
N TYR A 187 -3.14 1.54 16.89
CA TYR A 187 -3.50 0.14 17.07
C TYR A 187 -2.27 -0.78 16.96
N MET A 188 -1.45 -0.58 15.93
CA MET A 188 -0.20 -1.30 15.70
C MET A 188 0.75 -1.19 16.89
N ASP A 189 0.95 0.01 17.40
CA ASP A 189 1.84 0.27 18.56
C ASP A 189 1.35 -0.46 19.83
N ARG A 190 0.03 -0.48 20.07
CA ARG A 190 -0.54 -1.20 21.22
C ARG A 190 -0.30 -2.70 21.12
N LYS A 191 -0.55 -3.30 19.95
CA LYS A 191 -0.35 -4.75 19.72
C LYS A 191 1.12 -5.16 19.78
N SER A 192 2.01 -4.35 19.24
CA SER A 192 3.45 -4.55 19.30
C SER A 192 3.95 -4.63 20.75
N LYS A 193 3.50 -3.72 21.62
CA LYS A 193 3.85 -3.70 23.04
C LYS A 193 3.28 -4.90 23.80
N GLN A 194 2.06 -5.33 23.49
CA GLN A 194 1.41 -6.47 24.13
C GLN A 194 2.07 -7.81 23.79
N ASN A 195 2.53 -7.97 22.54
CA ASN A 195 3.11 -9.23 22.07
C ASN A 195 4.60 -9.39 22.44
N GLY A 196 5.21 -8.45 23.13
CA GLY A 196 6.64 -8.47 23.47
C GLY A 196 7.57 -8.49 22.24
N ALA A 197 7.01 -8.20 21.06
CA ALA A 197 7.59 -8.51 19.77
C ALA A 197 8.31 -7.30 19.14
N LEU A 198 8.62 -6.24 19.89
CA LEU A 198 9.38 -5.13 19.34
C LEU A 198 10.30 -4.47 20.36
N LYS A 199 11.39 -5.12 20.66
CA LYS A 199 12.68 -4.46 20.56
C LYS A 199 13.15 -4.63 19.11
N ILE A 200 12.58 -3.90 18.17
CA ILE A 200 13.11 -3.61 16.86
C ILE A 200 13.29 -2.10 16.76
#